data_4ce8b3867601a04a9ad5ece6c9eddfb3
#
_entry.id   4ce8b3867601a04a9ad5ece6c9eddfb3
#
_cell.length_a   1.000
_cell.length_b   1.000
_cell.length_c   1.000
_cell.angle_alpha   90.00
_cell.angle_beta   90.00
_cell.angle_gamma   90.00
#
_symmetry.space_group_name_H-M   'P 1'
#
loop_
_entity.id
_entity.type
_entity.pdbx_description
1 polymer ?
#
loop_
_entity_poly.entity_id
_entity_poly.type
_entity_poly.pdbx_seq_one_letter_code
_entity_poly.pdbx_strand_id
1 'polypeptide(L)'
;MHDGFEMVARIPYPVTAPKFYTIASEVATMRFLRSSGLPVPEVYDYSPSSDNAAKTEYILMEFIRGTDLSDVWMELEEPDIVSVLRQLSQLESRLMSIPFPAGGSLYYTNDLEKVAGTTGIPLNDDRFCVGPDARVCMWYGRRSQLNVHRGPCTPLSDFPFVEPS
;
A
#
# COMPACT_ATOMS: atom_id res chain seq x y z
N MET A 1 -5.47 -27.48 -2.90
CA MET A 1 -4.79 -27.78 -4.19
C MET A 1 -3.99 -29.06 -3.97
N HIS A 2 -3.90 -29.93 -4.99
CA HIS A 2 -3.27 -31.24 -4.85
C HIS A 2 -1.72 -31.21 -4.94
N ASP A 3 -1.14 -30.05 -5.24
CA ASP A 3 0.31 -29.84 -5.45
C ASP A 3 1.04 -29.26 -4.21
N GLY A 4 0.34 -29.05 -3.10
CA GLY A 4 0.92 -28.46 -1.88
C GLY A 4 1.15 -26.94 -1.97
N PHE A 5 0.65 -26.27 -3.01
CA PHE A 5 0.70 -24.81 -3.10
C PHE A 5 -0.20 -24.17 -2.06
N GLU A 6 0.37 -23.24 -1.27
CA GLU A 6 -0.34 -22.51 -0.22
C GLU A 6 -0.38 -21.01 -0.56
N MET A 7 -1.52 -20.40 -0.34
CA MET A 7 -1.72 -18.96 -0.51
C MET A 7 -2.62 -18.39 0.57
N VAL A 8 -2.53 -17.09 0.80
CA VAL A 8 -3.44 -16.33 1.66
C VAL A 8 -4.43 -15.56 0.78
N ALA A 9 -5.71 -15.68 1.11
CA ALA A 9 -6.76 -14.82 0.58
C ALA A 9 -7.08 -13.75 1.64
N ARG A 10 -6.77 -12.49 1.35
CA ARG A 10 -7.13 -11.35 2.19
C ARG A 10 -8.40 -10.70 1.64
N ILE A 11 -9.42 -10.66 2.47
CA ILE A 11 -10.72 -10.06 2.15
C ILE A 11 -10.96 -8.89 3.10
N PRO A 12 -11.27 -7.68 2.59
CA PRO A 12 -11.51 -6.53 3.45
C PRO A 12 -12.78 -6.72 4.29
N TYR A 13 -12.76 -6.22 5.52
CA TYR A 13 -13.96 -6.20 6.34
C TYR A 13 -15.09 -5.39 5.67
N PRO A 14 -16.37 -5.75 5.90
CA PRO A 14 -17.51 -5.04 5.30
C PRO A 14 -17.53 -3.53 5.59
N VAL A 15 -17.00 -3.13 6.74
CA VAL A 15 -16.93 -1.72 7.18
C VAL A 15 -15.73 -0.95 6.61
N THR A 16 -14.81 -1.63 5.92
CA THR A 16 -13.64 -0.96 5.32
C THR A 16 -14.10 0.02 4.25
N ALA A 17 -13.70 1.27 4.38
CA ALA A 17 -13.94 2.31 3.38
C ALA A 17 -12.67 3.17 3.24
N PRO A 18 -12.34 3.53 2.02
CA PRO A 18 -12.91 3.16 0.73
C PRO A 18 -12.31 1.83 0.23
N LYS A 19 -13.11 0.80 -0.01
CA LYS A 19 -12.61 -0.55 -0.35
C LYS A 19 -11.73 -0.56 -1.59
N PHE A 20 -12.18 0.07 -2.68
CA PHE A 20 -11.43 0.13 -3.92
C PHE A 20 -10.04 0.70 -3.71
N TYR A 21 -9.95 1.93 -3.20
CA TYR A 21 -8.67 2.62 -3.00
C TYR A 21 -7.75 1.87 -2.05
N THR A 22 -8.30 1.27 -1.00
CA THR A 22 -7.52 0.51 -0.01
C THR A 22 -6.87 -0.71 -0.66
N ILE A 23 -7.65 -1.54 -1.36
CA ILE A 23 -7.12 -2.76 -2.00
C ILE A 23 -6.16 -2.42 -3.16
N ALA A 24 -6.54 -1.48 -4.02
CA ALA A 24 -5.69 -1.07 -5.14
C ALA A 24 -4.36 -0.49 -4.66
N SER A 25 -4.38 0.35 -3.63
CA SER A 25 -3.18 0.94 -3.03
C SER A 25 -2.31 -0.09 -2.34
N GLU A 26 -2.90 -1.01 -1.59
CA GLU A 26 -2.16 -2.07 -0.90
C GLU A 26 -1.40 -2.93 -1.90
N VAL A 27 -2.06 -3.40 -2.95
CA VAL A 27 -1.44 -4.23 -3.99
C VAL A 27 -0.35 -3.48 -4.75
N ALA A 28 -0.62 -2.25 -5.17
CA ALA A 28 0.37 -1.42 -5.86
C ALA A 28 1.60 -1.21 -4.97
N THR A 29 1.40 -0.93 -3.68
CA THR A 29 2.49 -0.74 -2.71
C THR A 29 3.30 -2.03 -2.53
N MET A 30 2.66 -3.19 -2.32
CA MET A 30 3.36 -4.46 -2.16
C MET A 30 4.22 -4.79 -3.39
N ARG A 31 3.65 -4.68 -4.59
CA ARG A 31 4.38 -4.99 -5.83
C ARG A 31 5.49 -3.99 -6.11
N PHE A 32 5.29 -2.71 -5.83
CA PHE A 32 6.31 -1.68 -5.95
C PHE A 32 7.49 -1.93 -4.98
N LEU A 33 7.20 -2.20 -3.71
CA LEU A 33 8.22 -2.50 -2.70
C LEU A 33 9.00 -3.76 -3.06
N ARG A 34 8.31 -4.82 -3.54
CA ARG A 34 8.96 -6.04 -4.00
C ARG A 34 9.88 -5.78 -5.22
N SER A 35 9.42 -4.98 -6.18
CA SER A 35 10.25 -4.58 -7.33
C SER A 35 11.47 -3.74 -6.93
N SER A 36 11.38 -3.03 -5.80
CA SER A 36 12.48 -2.29 -5.19
C SER A 36 13.39 -3.17 -4.30
N GLY A 37 13.17 -4.49 -4.30
CA GLY A 37 14.00 -5.46 -3.57
C GLY A 37 13.71 -5.53 -2.07
N LEU A 38 12.55 -5.04 -1.59
CA LEU A 38 12.11 -5.28 -0.22
C LEU A 38 11.42 -6.63 -0.10
N PRO A 39 11.59 -7.34 1.04
CA PRO A 39 11.00 -8.67 1.27
C PRO A 39 9.52 -8.56 1.65
N VAL A 40 8.67 -8.38 0.67
CA VAL A 40 7.20 -8.39 0.81
C VAL A 40 6.61 -9.61 0.11
N PRO A 41 5.49 -10.17 0.61
CA PRO A 41 4.81 -11.29 -0.04
C PRO A 41 4.48 -11.00 -1.50
N GLU A 42 4.57 -12.03 -2.34
CA GLU A 42 4.15 -11.92 -3.72
C GLU A 42 2.63 -11.86 -3.82
N VAL A 43 2.13 -10.90 -4.60
CA VAL A 43 0.70 -10.82 -4.92
C VAL A 43 0.46 -11.58 -6.22
N TYR A 44 -0.29 -12.69 -6.13
CA TYR A 44 -0.62 -13.52 -7.28
C TYR A 44 -1.77 -12.94 -8.09
N ASP A 45 -2.85 -12.53 -7.40
CA ASP A 45 -4.04 -11.95 -8.04
C ASP A 45 -4.76 -11.02 -7.07
N TYR A 46 -5.58 -10.11 -7.59
CA TYR A 46 -6.41 -9.22 -6.77
C TYR A 46 -7.59 -8.67 -7.56
N SER A 47 -8.60 -8.25 -6.83
CA SER A 47 -9.69 -7.44 -7.36
C SER A 47 -10.04 -6.33 -6.37
N PRO A 48 -9.87 -5.06 -6.73
CA PRO A 48 -10.28 -3.94 -5.89
C PRO A 48 -11.78 -3.63 -5.98
N SER A 49 -12.52 -4.34 -6.83
CA SER A 49 -13.96 -4.24 -7.02
C SER A 49 -14.64 -5.56 -6.72
N SER A 50 -15.86 -5.50 -6.19
CA SER A 50 -16.73 -6.67 -6.00
C SER A 50 -17.41 -7.15 -7.29
N ASP A 51 -17.20 -6.45 -8.41
CA ASP A 51 -17.68 -6.90 -9.72
C ASP A 51 -16.77 -7.97 -10.32
N ASN A 52 -16.75 -9.12 -9.69
CA ASN A 52 -15.96 -10.28 -10.03
C ASN A 52 -16.71 -11.57 -9.67
N ALA A 53 -16.18 -12.73 -10.02
CA ALA A 53 -16.79 -14.03 -9.74
C ALA A 53 -16.96 -14.33 -8.24
N ALA A 54 -16.09 -13.79 -7.38
CA ALA A 54 -16.15 -13.95 -5.93
C ALA A 54 -17.14 -13.00 -5.24
N LYS A 55 -17.68 -12.01 -5.97
CA LYS A 55 -18.61 -10.98 -5.47
C LYS A 55 -18.07 -10.19 -4.26
N THR A 56 -16.76 -10.11 -4.15
CA THR A 56 -16.07 -9.35 -3.09
C THR A 56 -14.71 -8.87 -3.58
N GLU A 57 -14.20 -7.82 -2.96
CA GLU A 57 -12.83 -7.39 -3.12
C GLU A 57 -11.89 -8.41 -2.47
N TYR A 58 -10.70 -8.64 -3.05
CA TYR A 58 -9.72 -9.59 -2.49
C TYR A 58 -8.30 -9.31 -2.94
N ILE A 59 -7.34 -9.87 -2.20
CA ILE A 59 -5.93 -10.03 -2.57
C ILE A 59 -5.56 -11.49 -2.34
N LEU A 60 -5.04 -12.17 -3.35
CA LEU A 60 -4.41 -13.48 -3.24
C LEU A 60 -2.90 -13.30 -3.22
N MET A 61 -2.25 -13.76 -2.17
CA MET A 61 -0.82 -13.53 -1.99
C MET A 61 -0.11 -14.75 -1.42
N GLU A 62 1.19 -14.70 -1.49
CA GLU A 62 2.10 -15.70 -0.97
C GLU A 62 1.85 -15.94 0.54
N PHE A 63 1.80 -17.21 0.91
CA PHE A 63 1.80 -17.62 2.30
C PHE A 63 3.25 -17.68 2.80
N ILE A 64 3.63 -16.73 3.67
CA ILE A 64 4.96 -16.73 4.28
C ILE A 64 4.97 -17.65 5.46
N ARG A 65 5.80 -18.69 5.38
CA ARG A 65 6.08 -19.58 6.51
C ARG A 65 7.10 -18.93 7.43
N GLY A 66 6.81 -18.90 8.71
CA GLY A 66 7.69 -18.34 9.71
C GLY A 66 7.07 -18.36 11.09
N THR A 67 7.80 -17.85 12.05
CA THR A 67 7.34 -17.64 13.43
C THR A 67 7.13 -16.14 13.64
N ASP A 68 6.05 -15.77 14.27
CA ASP A 68 5.83 -14.38 14.65
C ASP A 68 6.94 -13.96 15.63
N LEU A 69 7.60 -12.84 15.32
CA LEU A 69 8.69 -12.34 16.15
C LEU A 69 8.22 -12.00 17.58
N SER A 70 6.96 -11.60 17.74
CA SER A 70 6.38 -11.33 19.06
C SER A 70 6.31 -12.56 19.95
N ASP A 71 6.15 -13.75 19.37
CA ASP A 71 6.02 -14.99 20.12
C ASP A 71 7.37 -15.46 20.70
N VAL A 72 8.46 -15.13 20.01
CA VAL A 72 9.81 -15.56 20.37
C VAL A 72 10.70 -14.45 20.95
N TRP A 73 10.22 -13.22 20.96
CA TRP A 73 11.03 -12.04 21.33
C TRP A 73 11.69 -12.15 22.70
N MET A 74 10.95 -12.69 23.67
CA MET A 74 11.44 -12.81 25.05
C MET A 74 12.42 -13.99 25.24
N GLU A 75 12.56 -14.85 24.24
CA GLU A 75 13.46 -16.01 24.23
C GLU A 75 14.75 -15.73 23.46
N LEU A 76 14.81 -14.59 22.72
CA LEU A 76 15.98 -14.22 21.94
C LEU A 76 17.15 -13.79 22.84
N GLU A 77 18.34 -14.26 22.50
CA GLU A 77 19.58 -13.78 23.12
C GLU A 77 20.01 -12.43 22.52
N GLU A 78 20.84 -11.70 23.24
CA GLU A 78 21.32 -10.35 22.82
C GLU A 78 21.90 -10.32 21.38
N PRO A 79 22.71 -11.29 20.91
CA PRO A 79 23.21 -11.30 19.56
C PRO A 79 22.09 -11.36 18.50
N ASP A 80 21.02 -12.13 18.77
CA ASP A 80 19.88 -12.30 17.87
C ASP A 80 19.06 -11.00 17.80
N ILE A 81 18.81 -10.39 18.95
CA ILE A 81 18.13 -9.08 19.03
C ILE A 81 18.89 -8.04 18.21
N VAL A 82 20.21 -7.94 18.38
CA VAL A 82 21.05 -7.02 17.62
C VAL A 82 20.99 -7.32 16.11
N SER A 83 20.96 -8.60 15.74
CA SER A 83 20.82 -9.00 14.33
C SER A 83 19.48 -8.56 13.74
N VAL A 84 18.38 -8.80 14.45
CA VAL A 84 17.04 -8.38 14.02
C VAL A 84 16.96 -6.87 13.87
N LEU A 85 17.41 -6.10 14.86
CA LEU A 85 17.39 -4.63 14.82
C LEU A 85 18.24 -4.08 13.68
N ARG A 86 19.40 -4.68 13.40
CA ARG A 86 20.24 -4.30 12.27
C ARG A 86 19.55 -4.53 10.93
N GLN A 87 18.91 -5.69 10.74
CA GLN A 87 18.16 -6.00 9.53
C GLN A 87 16.97 -5.05 9.34
N LEU A 88 16.22 -4.77 10.41
CA LEU A 88 15.11 -3.82 10.38
C LEU A 88 15.59 -2.42 9.98
N SER A 89 16.65 -1.93 10.60
CA SER A 89 17.25 -0.62 10.27
C SER A 89 17.73 -0.54 8.80
N GLN A 90 18.27 -1.64 8.27
CA GLN A 90 18.64 -1.71 6.84
C GLN A 90 17.41 -1.65 5.93
N LEU A 91 16.33 -2.35 6.28
CA LEU A 91 15.07 -2.29 5.52
C LEU A 91 14.45 -0.89 5.56
N GLU A 92 14.42 -0.25 6.73
CA GLU A 92 13.95 1.15 6.86
C GLU A 92 14.79 2.11 6.03
N SER A 93 16.12 2.00 6.08
CA SER A 93 17.01 2.83 5.29
C SER A 93 16.76 2.68 3.78
N ARG A 94 16.53 1.45 3.32
CA ARG A 94 16.18 1.18 1.91
C ARG A 94 14.84 1.78 1.54
N LEU A 95 13.82 1.63 2.40
CA LEU A 95 12.49 2.19 2.19
C LEU A 95 12.55 3.73 2.11
N MET A 96 13.26 4.37 3.04
CA MET A 96 13.42 5.82 3.09
C MET A 96 14.24 6.40 1.93
N SER A 97 15.04 5.57 1.27
CA SER A 97 15.80 5.99 0.07
C SER A 97 14.97 6.05 -1.21
N ILE A 98 13.74 5.52 -1.18
CA ILE A 98 12.84 5.55 -2.35
C ILE A 98 12.23 6.95 -2.50
N PRO A 99 12.50 7.67 -3.59
CA PRO A 99 11.92 8.99 -3.79
C PRO A 99 10.46 8.88 -4.25
N PHE A 100 9.59 9.72 -3.67
CA PHE A 100 8.22 9.89 -4.12
C PHE A 100 7.98 11.34 -4.57
N PRO A 101 7.28 11.56 -5.70
CA PRO A 101 7.06 12.90 -6.26
C PRO A 101 6.01 13.71 -5.49
N ALA A 102 5.18 13.06 -4.67
CA ALA A 102 4.08 13.69 -3.94
C ALA A 102 3.68 12.88 -2.71
N GLY A 103 2.93 13.51 -1.81
CA GLY A 103 2.22 12.82 -0.72
C GLY A 103 0.87 12.28 -1.18
N GLY A 104 0.54 11.06 -0.74
CA GLY A 104 -0.70 10.36 -1.09
C GLY A 104 -0.55 8.87 -0.89
N SER A 105 -1.34 8.07 -1.60
CA SER A 105 -1.20 6.63 -1.65
C SER A 105 -0.77 6.17 -3.04
N LEU A 106 -0.09 5.04 -3.10
CA LEU A 106 0.44 4.47 -4.34
C LEU A 106 -0.63 3.61 -5.03
N TYR A 107 -0.71 3.71 -6.36
CA TYR A 107 -1.64 2.94 -7.19
C TYR A 107 -0.97 2.46 -8.47
N TYR A 108 -1.55 1.45 -9.10
CA TYR A 108 -1.34 1.28 -10.53
C TYR A 108 -2.07 2.39 -11.29
N THR A 109 -1.40 2.99 -12.26
CA THR A 109 -1.97 4.04 -13.10
C THR A 109 -3.28 3.60 -13.74
N ASN A 110 -3.31 2.39 -14.31
CA ASN A 110 -4.50 1.82 -14.93
C ASN A 110 -5.68 1.62 -13.97
N ASP A 111 -5.42 1.28 -12.70
CA ASP A 111 -6.50 1.08 -11.73
C ASP A 111 -7.11 2.43 -11.31
N LEU A 112 -6.26 3.42 -11.12
CA LEU A 112 -6.73 4.76 -10.75
C LEU A 112 -7.53 5.41 -11.88
N GLU A 113 -7.08 5.27 -13.13
CA GLU A 113 -7.81 5.77 -14.31
C GLU A 113 -9.22 5.21 -14.42
N LYS A 114 -9.40 3.89 -14.19
CA LYS A 114 -10.70 3.23 -14.26
C LYS A 114 -11.73 3.78 -13.27
N VAL A 115 -11.29 4.22 -12.09
CA VAL A 115 -12.20 4.61 -11.00
C VAL A 115 -12.32 6.11 -10.83
N ALA A 116 -11.21 6.83 -10.90
CA ALA A 116 -11.17 8.26 -10.64
C ALA A 116 -11.17 9.11 -11.92
N GLY A 117 -10.97 8.48 -13.10
CA GLY A 117 -10.80 9.21 -14.36
C GLY A 117 -9.57 10.13 -14.35
N THR A 118 -8.62 9.91 -13.44
CA THR A 118 -7.37 10.68 -13.32
C THR A 118 -6.18 9.73 -13.28
N THR A 119 -5.05 10.18 -13.77
CA THR A 119 -3.82 9.38 -13.84
C THR A 119 -2.94 9.47 -12.59
N GLY A 120 -3.27 10.34 -11.64
CA GLY A 120 -2.39 10.63 -10.50
C GLY A 120 -1.08 11.30 -10.91
N ILE A 121 -0.09 11.33 -10.02
CA ILE A 121 1.27 11.83 -10.29
C ILE A 121 2.17 10.60 -10.52
N PRO A 122 2.70 10.40 -11.74
CA PRO A 122 3.46 9.21 -12.08
C PRO A 122 4.80 9.14 -11.33
N LEU A 123 5.25 7.92 -11.05
CA LEU A 123 6.59 7.62 -10.59
C LEU A 123 7.56 7.48 -11.79
N ASN A 124 8.86 7.24 -11.52
CA ASN A 124 9.83 6.88 -12.54
C ASN A 124 9.44 5.60 -13.30
N ASP A 125 8.81 4.67 -12.61
CA ASP A 125 8.12 3.53 -13.22
C ASP A 125 6.66 3.94 -13.47
N ASP A 126 6.33 4.22 -14.72
CA ASP A 126 5.02 4.76 -15.17
C ASP A 126 3.83 3.83 -14.92
N ARG A 127 4.10 2.57 -14.59
CA ARG A 127 3.06 1.64 -14.12
C ARG A 127 2.43 2.11 -12.82
N PHE A 128 3.15 2.92 -12.02
CA PHE A 128 2.75 3.38 -10.70
C PHE A 128 2.57 4.90 -10.66
N CYS A 129 1.61 5.32 -9.88
CA CYS A 129 1.35 6.74 -9.62
C CYS A 129 0.99 6.99 -8.16
N VAL A 130 1.19 8.22 -7.69
CA VAL A 130 0.64 8.70 -6.41
C VAL A 130 -0.74 9.28 -6.69
N GLY A 131 -1.72 8.78 -5.96
CA GLY A 131 -3.12 9.20 -6.07
C GLY A 131 -3.70 9.60 -4.70
N PRO A 132 -5.03 9.57 -4.58
CA PRO A 132 -5.72 9.93 -3.34
C PRO A 132 -5.27 9.11 -2.14
N ASP A 133 -5.20 9.77 -0.98
CA ASP A 133 -4.85 9.12 0.28
C ASP A 133 -5.91 8.07 0.67
N ALA A 134 -5.51 6.80 0.75
CA ALA A 134 -6.38 5.67 1.09
C ALA A 134 -6.52 5.44 2.59
N ARG A 135 -5.85 6.22 3.46
CA ARG A 135 -5.93 6.02 4.91
C ARG A 135 -7.36 6.18 5.42
N VAL A 136 -7.78 5.27 6.28
CA VAL A 136 -9.14 5.23 6.85
C VAL A 136 -9.57 6.58 7.44
N CYS A 137 -8.65 7.29 8.10
CA CYS A 137 -8.95 8.61 8.70
C CYS A 137 -9.44 9.66 7.69
N MET A 138 -9.10 9.52 6.40
CA MET A 138 -9.56 10.42 5.32
C MET A 138 -10.97 10.08 4.82
N TRP A 139 -11.49 8.89 5.16
CA TRP A 139 -12.73 8.35 4.62
C TRP A 139 -13.74 7.92 5.69
N TYR A 140 -13.36 7.94 6.97
CA TYR A 140 -14.21 7.44 8.06
C TYR A 140 -15.42 8.33 8.32
N GLY A 141 -16.57 7.70 8.52
CA GLY A 141 -17.82 8.36 8.92
C GLY A 141 -18.28 9.43 7.92
N ARG A 142 -18.62 10.62 8.39
CA ARG A 142 -19.08 11.72 7.54
C ARG A 142 -18.05 12.21 6.51
N ARG A 143 -16.77 11.95 6.72
CA ARG A 143 -15.72 12.34 5.78
C ARG A 143 -15.85 11.65 4.43
N SER A 144 -16.40 10.42 4.39
CA SER A 144 -16.64 9.71 3.14
C SER A 144 -17.65 10.41 2.22
N GLN A 145 -18.54 11.21 2.80
CA GLN A 145 -19.59 11.93 2.07
C GLN A 145 -19.14 13.31 1.58
N LEU A 146 -17.99 13.79 2.03
CA LEU A 146 -17.47 15.09 1.63
C LEU A 146 -16.80 14.99 0.24
N ASN A 147 -17.15 15.89 -0.64
CA ASN A 147 -16.45 16.09 -1.90
C ASN A 147 -15.24 17.01 -1.66
N VAL A 148 -14.16 16.43 -1.16
CA VAL A 148 -12.90 17.13 -0.85
C VAL A 148 -11.75 16.49 -1.58
N HIS A 149 -10.74 17.29 -1.91
CA HIS A 149 -9.50 16.79 -2.47
C HIS A 149 -8.76 15.95 -1.42
N ARG A 150 -8.40 14.70 -1.78
CA ARG A 150 -7.70 13.74 -0.90
C ARG A 150 -6.28 13.41 -1.37
N GLY A 151 -5.69 14.31 -2.13
CA GLY A 151 -4.39 14.08 -2.76
C GLY A 151 -4.53 13.64 -4.23
N PRO A 152 -3.39 13.47 -4.92
CA PRO A 152 -2.04 13.65 -4.38
C PRO A 152 -1.73 15.09 -3.97
N CYS A 153 -0.86 15.26 -2.96
CA CYS A 153 -0.42 16.58 -2.49
C CYS A 153 1.05 16.78 -2.91
N THR A 154 1.28 17.76 -3.76
CA THR A 154 2.66 18.18 -4.10
C THR A 154 3.29 18.93 -2.93
N PRO A 155 4.65 18.97 -2.82
CA PRO A 155 5.33 19.78 -1.82
C PRO A 155 4.90 21.24 -1.90
N LEU A 156 4.89 21.93 -0.76
CA LEU A 156 4.49 23.36 -0.65
C LEU A 156 5.31 24.32 -1.53
N SER A 157 6.47 23.91 -2.04
CA SER A 157 7.27 24.67 -2.99
C SER A 157 6.54 25.03 -4.29
N ASP A 158 5.47 24.31 -4.63
CA ASP A 158 4.70 24.52 -5.86
C ASP A 158 3.51 25.48 -5.67
N PHE A 159 3.27 25.94 -4.44
CA PHE A 159 2.31 27.00 -4.17
C PHE A 159 3.03 28.35 -4.19
N PRO A 160 2.66 29.29 -5.08
CA PRO A 160 3.18 30.64 -5.01
C PRO A 160 2.81 31.23 -3.64
N PHE A 161 3.83 31.70 -2.91
CA PHE A 161 3.64 32.42 -1.66
C PHE A 161 2.80 33.67 -1.99
N VAL A 162 1.53 33.66 -1.59
CA VAL A 162 0.69 34.87 -1.67
C VAL A 162 1.10 35.69 -0.44
N GLU A 163 1.91 36.73 -0.63
CA GLU A 163 2.16 37.71 0.43
C GLU A 163 0.83 38.34 0.84
N PRO A 164 0.50 38.39 2.13
CA PRO A 164 -0.67 39.12 2.59
C PRO A 164 -0.47 40.63 2.32
N SER A 165 -1.36 41.17 1.53
CA SER A 165 -1.47 42.61 1.24
C SER A 165 -1.94 43.39 2.46
#